data_783be50e138739eab11ecbb4e61c49f9
#
_entry.id   783be50e138739eab11ecbb4e61c49f9
#
_cell.length_a   1.000
_cell.length_b   1.000
_cell.length_c   1.000
_cell.angle_alpha   90.00
_cell.angle_beta   90.00
_cell.angle_gamma   90.00
#
_symmetry.space_group_name_H-M   'P 1'
#
loop_
_entity.id
_entity.type
_entity.pdbx_description
1 polymer ?
#
loop_
_entity_poly.entity_id
_entity_poly.type
_entity_poly.pdbx_seq_one_letter_code
_entity_poly.pdbx_strand_id
1 'polypeptide(L)'
;MNDREESGRRAAGDLKERLDVVRARIERAARRAGRDPGAVTLVAASKTVPVERLLEAAACGCRIFGENRVQEALAKIEAMNSYTGLEFHLIGPLQPNKVKHAVGRFALLHAVERLDVAERLDRAARERGITQRVLLEVNVAGETTKHGFRPDDLVSVVERMGAFAGLRVLGLMTIPP
;
A
#
# COMPACT_ATOMS: atom_id res chain seq x y z
N MET A 1 7.24 28.34 27.02
CA MET A 1 7.42 27.53 25.77
C MET A 1 7.85 26.16 26.24
N ASN A 2 7.09 25.11 25.91
CA ASN A 2 7.15 23.83 26.63
C ASN A 2 8.14 22.88 25.94
N ASP A 3 9.02 22.19 26.66
CA ASP A 3 10.03 21.23 26.14
C ASP A 3 9.47 20.18 25.17
N ARG A 4 8.18 19.86 25.32
CA ARG A 4 7.45 18.95 24.42
C ARG A 4 7.22 19.56 23.03
N GLU A 5 6.98 20.88 22.93
CA GLU A 5 6.77 21.55 21.64
C GLU A 5 8.09 21.71 20.88
N GLU A 6 9.21 21.98 21.57
CA GLU A 6 10.52 22.02 20.95
C GLU A 6 11.01 20.65 20.49
N SER A 7 10.77 19.61 21.30
CA SER A 7 11.07 18.21 20.93
C SER A 7 10.26 17.76 19.72
N GLY A 8 8.98 18.13 19.66
CA GLY A 8 8.11 17.83 18.51
C GLY A 8 8.55 18.55 17.22
N ARG A 9 8.95 19.82 17.32
CA ARG A 9 9.47 20.58 16.16
C ARG A 9 10.79 20.03 15.61
N ARG A 10 11.70 19.60 16.49
CA ARG A 10 12.96 18.95 16.10
C ARG A 10 12.70 17.61 15.41
N ALA A 11 11.81 16.79 15.97
CA ALA A 11 11.44 15.49 15.38
C ALA A 11 10.75 15.64 14.02
N ALA A 12 9.89 16.64 13.85
CA ALA A 12 9.24 16.95 12.57
C ALA A 12 10.24 17.47 11.53
N GLY A 13 11.20 18.30 11.94
CA GLY A 13 12.29 18.79 11.08
C GLY A 13 13.15 17.64 10.54
N ASP A 14 13.55 16.72 11.40
CA ASP A 14 14.30 15.52 11.04
C ASP A 14 13.50 14.60 10.08
N LEU A 15 12.21 14.41 10.32
CA LEU A 15 11.36 13.60 9.45
C LEU A 15 11.20 14.21 8.06
N LYS A 16 11.02 15.54 7.99
CA LYS A 16 10.92 16.26 6.72
C LYS A 16 12.21 16.13 5.91
N GLU A 17 13.35 16.35 6.55
CA GLU A 17 14.67 16.24 5.90
C GLU A 17 14.91 14.82 5.35
N ARG A 18 14.62 13.79 6.13
CA ARG A 18 14.71 12.39 5.68
C ARG A 18 13.78 12.09 4.51
N LEU A 19 12.57 12.61 4.53
CA LEU A 19 11.62 12.43 3.43
C LEU A 19 12.11 13.13 2.15
N ASP A 20 12.67 14.33 2.27
CA ASP A 20 13.22 15.08 1.16
C ASP A 20 14.45 14.36 0.56
N VAL A 21 15.31 13.75 1.39
CA VAL A 21 16.42 12.90 0.93
C VAL A 21 15.92 11.70 0.13
N VAL A 22 14.89 11.01 0.61
CA VAL A 22 14.31 9.86 -0.11
C VAL A 22 13.72 10.31 -1.45
N ARG A 23 12.97 11.40 -1.48
CA ARG A 23 12.40 11.97 -2.73
C ARG A 23 13.48 12.34 -3.72
N ALA A 24 14.54 13.01 -3.28
CA ALA A 24 15.67 13.37 -4.14
C ALA A 24 16.40 12.13 -4.70
N ARG A 25 16.46 11.03 -3.96
CA ARG A 25 17.01 9.76 -4.46
C ARG A 25 16.11 9.14 -5.54
N ILE A 26 14.80 9.13 -5.32
CA ILE A 26 13.82 8.65 -6.31
C ILE A 26 13.94 9.48 -7.59
N GLU A 27 13.92 10.80 -7.47
CA GLU A 27 14.02 11.71 -8.61
C GLU A 27 15.31 11.46 -9.43
N ARG A 28 16.46 11.41 -8.79
CA ARG A 28 17.73 11.12 -9.45
C ARG A 28 17.73 9.76 -10.16
N ALA A 29 17.18 8.74 -9.51
CA ALA A 29 17.15 7.39 -10.09
C ALA A 29 16.20 7.33 -11.31
N ALA A 30 15.02 7.95 -11.22
CA ALA A 30 14.07 8.03 -12.33
C ALA A 30 14.67 8.76 -13.53
N ARG A 31 15.26 9.96 -13.31
CA ARG A 31 15.90 10.74 -14.36
C ARG A 31 17.05 9.97 -15.05
N ARG A 32 17.89 9.26 -14.28
CA ARG A 32 18.95 8.41 -14.85
C ARG A 32 18.41 7.28 -15.73
N ALA A 33 17.23 6.77 -15.40
CA ALA A 33 16.55 5.73 -16.18
C ALA A 33 15.68 6.29 -17.33
N GLY A 34 15.74 7.60 -17.63
CA GLY A 34 14.91 8.24 -18.64
C GLY A 34 13.42 8.23 -18.32
N ARG A 35 13.04 8.08 -17.03
CA ARG A 35 11.65 8.02 -16.57
C ARG A 35 11.24 9.33 -15.91
N ASP A 36 9.94 9.66 -16.02
CA ASP A 36 9.37 10.74 -15.23
C ASP A 36 9.41 10.39 -13.73
N PRO A 37 10.03 11.21 -12.86
CA PRO A 37 9.99 11.04 -11.41
C PRO A 37 8.57 10.95 -10.84
N GLY A 38 7.60 11.68 -11.43
CA GLY A 38 6.20 11.64 -11.05
C GLY A 38 5.53 10.27 -11.25
N ALA A 39 6.12 9.40 -12.10
CA ALA A 39 5.65 8.03 -12.28
C ALA A 39 6.04 7.08 -11.13
N VAL A 40 6.84 7.55 -10.15
CA VAL A 40 7.25 6.75 -8.99
C VAL A 40 6.51 7.22 -7.75
N THR A 41 5.65 6.37 -7.24
CA THR A 41 4.85 6.63 -6.03
C THR A 41 5.57 6.12 -4.78
N LEU A 42 5.81 7.03 -3.82
CA LEU A 42 6.35 6.65 -2.52
C LEU A 42 5.21 6.22 -1.58
N VAL A 43 5.27 4.99 -1.11
CA VAL A 43 4.39 4.45 -0.08
C VAL A 43 5.18 4.32 1.22
N ALA A 44 4.78 5.05 2.26
CA ALA A 44 5.41 4.96 3.57
C ALA A 44 4.90 3.74 4.34
N ALA A 45 5.73 2.74 4.57
CA ALA A 45 5.37 1.59 5.40
C ALA A 45 5.16 2.06 6.85
N SER A 46 3.91 1.99 7.31
CA SER A 46 3.47 2.53 8.60
C SER A 46 3.02 1.45 9.60
N LYS A 47 3.25 0.17 9.27
CA LYS A 47 3.02 -0.93 10.22
C LYS A 47 3.73 -0.65 11.54
N THR A 48 3.05 -0.90 12.67
CA THR A 48 3.56 -0.66 14.03
C THR A 48 3.89 0.80 14.40
N VAL A 49 3.69 1.75 13.49
CA VAL A 49 3.91 3.19 13.75
C VAL A 49 2.63 3.80 14.32
N PRO A 50 2.70 4.56 15.44
CA PRO A 50 1.52 5.19 16.04
C PRO A 50 0.97 6.33 15.18
N VAL A 51 -0.32 6.65 15.34
CA VAL A 51 -1.05 7.64 14.55
C VAL A 51 -0.40 9.02 14.58
N GLU A 52 0.11 9.44 15.72
CA GLU A 52 0.76 10.74 15.91
C GLU A 52 1.95 10.91 14.94
N ARG A 53 2.72 9.85 14.73
CA ARG A 53 3.85 9.86 13.78
C ARG A 53 3.39 9.86 12.32
N LEU A 54 2.23 9.23 12.02
CA LEU A 54 1.63 9.32 10.69
C LEU A 54 1.15 10.74 10.40
N LEU A 55 0.58 11.41 11.40
CA LEU A 55 0.15 12.81 11.29
C LEU A 55 1.34 13.74 11.03
N GLU A 56 2.45 13.55 11.74
CA GLU A 56 3.69 14.30 11.48
C GLU A 56 4.20 14.07 10.05
N ALA A 57 4.17 12.80 9.57
CA ALA A 57 4.57 12.48 8.21
C ALA A 57 3.62 13.10 7.17
N ALA A 58 2.31 13.12 7.45
CA ALA A 58 1.32 13.78 6.60
C ALA A 58 1.55 15.29 6.52
N ALA A 59 1.90 15.93 7.63
CA ALA A 59 2.29 17.35 7.69
C ALA A 59 3.56 17.63 6.87
N CYS A 60 4.50 16.66 6.80
CA CYS A 60 5.69 16.73 5.94
C CYS A 60 5.40 16.36 4.47
N GLY A 61 4.13 16.17 4.10
CA GLY A 61 3.72 15.90 2.72
C GLY A 61 3.72 14.43 2.32
N CYS A 62 3.83 13.47 3.26
CA CYS A 62 3.53 12.08 2.98
C CYS A 62 2.02 11.93 2.77
N ARG A 63 1.61 11.23 1.71
CA ARG A 63 0.19 11.09 1.36
C ARG A 63 -0.29 9.65 1.35
N ILE A 64 0.61 8.68 1.20
CA ILE A 64 0.26 7.27 1.04
C ILE A 64 0.96 6.46 2.12
N PHE A 65 0.16 5.74 2.91
CA PHE A 65 0.63 4.89 4.01
C PHE A 65 0.37 3.42 3.71
N GLY A 66 1.38 2.58 3.95
CA GLY A 66 1.31 1.14 3.73
C GLY A 66 1.19 0.36 5.03
N GLU A 67 0.12 -0.41 5.17
CA GLU A 67 -0.18 -1.21 6.35
C GLU A 67 -0.14 -2.73 6.04
N ASN A 68 0.26 -3.53 7.00
CA ASN A 68 0.33 -4.98 6.84
C ASN A 68 -0.93 -5.70 7.33
N ARG A 69 -1.67 -5.12 8.27
CA ARG A 69 -2.79 -5.77 8.96
C ARG A 69 -4.05 -4.92 8.85
N VAL A 70 -5.14 -5.55 8.38
CA VAL A 70 -6.42 -4.85 8.16
C VAL A 70 -6.93 -4.17 9.43
N GLN A 71 -6.95 -4.84 10.59
CA GLN A 71 -7.48 -4.26 11.82
C GLN A 71 -6.69 -3.04 12.31
N GLU A 72 -5.36 -3.13 12.27
CA GLU A 72 -4.47 -2.03 12.66
C GLU A 72 -4.68 -0.82 11.73
N ALA A 73 -4.76 -1.09 10.43
CA ALA A 73 -5.03 -0.06 9.44
C ALA A 73 -6.38 0.62 9.64
N LEU A 74 -7.44 -0.14 9.90
CA LEU A 74 -8.79 0.43 10.09
C LEU A 74 -8.85 1.39 11.27
N ALA A 75 -8.18 1.08 12.38
CA ALA A 75 -8.09 1.99 13.53
C ALA A 75 -7.36 3.30 13.16
N LYS A 76 -6.28 3.22 12.36
CA LYS A 76 -5.55 4.41 11.88
C LYS A 76 -6.36 5.22 10.87
N ILE A 77 -7.03 4.56 9.92
CA ILE A 77 -7.92 5.22 8.95
C ILE A 77 -9.01 6.00 9.67
N GLU A 78 -9.62 5.41 10.70
CA GLU A 78 -10.65 6.06 11.52
C GLU A 78 -10.09 7.28 12.27
N ALA A 79 -8.95 7.11 12.93
CA ALA A 79 -8.31 8.19 13.68
C ALA A 79 -7.84 9.35 12.78
N MET A 80 -7.61 9.08 11.49
CA MET A 80 -7.12 10.06 10.51
C MET A 80 -8.19 10.49 9.50
N ASN A 81 -9.47 10.17 9.71
CA ASN A 81 -10.56 10.43 8.76
C ASN A 81 -10.81 11.91 8.46
N SER A 82 -10.43 12.80 9.37
CA SER A 82 -10.50 14.26 9.19
C SER A 82 -9.42 14.83 8.27
N TYR A 83 -8.39 14.04 7.95
CA TYR A 83 -7.31 14.46 7.07
C TYR A 83 -7.61 14.09 5.62
N THR A 84 -7.82 15.08 4.77
CA THR A 84 -8.12 14.89 3.36
C THR A 84 -6.86 14.58 2.53
N GLY A 85 -7.03 13.82 1.45
CA GLY A 85 -5.94 13.52 0.51
C GLY A 85 -4.92 12.51 1.03
N LEU A 86 -5.27 11.74 2.06
CA LEU A 86 -4.49 10.57 2.51
C LEU A 86 -5.04 9.29 1.89
N GLU A 87 -4.15 8.41 1.48
CA GLU A 87 -4.47 7.08 1.00
C GLU A 87 -3.81 6.02 1.87
N PHE A 88 -4.56 4.95 2.14
CA PHE A 88 -4.02 3.77 2.81
C PHE A 88 -3.97 2.61 1.82
N HIS A 89 -2.81 1.98 1.72
CA HIS A 89 -2.58 0.76 0.96
C HIS A 89 -2.39 -0.42 1.89
N LEU A 90 -2.96 -1.57 1.57
CA LEU A 90 -2.62 -2.82 2.25
C LEU A 90 -1.44 -3.44 1.50
N ILE A 91 -0.27 -3.45 2.13
CA ILE A 91 0.97 -3.97 1.54
C ILE A 91 1.32 -5.39 2.02
N GLY A 92 0.63 -5.89 3.04
CA GLY A 92 0.77 -7.26 3.53
C GLY A 92 -0.33 -8.19 3.01
N PRO A 93 -0.19 -9.51 3.25
CA PRO A 93 -1.12 -10.53 2.75
C PRO A 93 -2.52 -10.36 3.36
N LEU A 94 -3.53 -10.55 2.52
CA LEU A 94 -4.92 -10.45 2.92
C LEU A 94 -5.52 -11.83 3.24
N GLN A 95 -5.83 -12.03 4.52
CA GLN A 95 -6.51 -13.25 4.96
C GLN A 95 -7.97 -13.28 4.44
N PRO A 96 -8.50 -14.47 4.02
CA PRO A 96 -9.84 -14.58 3.47
C PRO A 96 -10.97 -14.05 4.37
N ASN A 97 -10.83 -14.20 5.70
CA ASN A 97 -11.81 -13.71 6.69
C ASN A 97 -11.77 -12.19 6.89
N LYS A 98 -10.76 -11.49 6.35
CA LYS A 98 -10.60 -10.04 6.43
C LYS A 98 -11.03 -9.30 5.16
N VAL A 99 -11.32 -10.01 4.08
CA VAL A 99 -11.72 -9.45 2.79
C VAL A 99 -12.85 -8.43 2.93
N LYS A 100 -13.94 -8.78 3.62
CA LYS A 100 -15.09 -7.87 3.82
C LYS A 100 -14.73 -6.58 4.55
N HIS A 101 -13.71 -6.61 5.40
CA HIS A 101 -13.25 -5.42 6.11
C HIS A 101 -12.27 -4.56 5.29
N ALA A 102 -11.57 -5.17 4.33
CA ALA A 102 -10.56 -4.50 3.52
C ALA A 102 -11.15 -3.77 2.31
N VAL A 103 -12.13 -4.38 1.64
CA VAL A 103 -12.72 -3.85 0.39
C VAL A 103 -13.30 -2.46 0.61
N GLY A 104 -12.90 -1.51 -0.24
CA GLY A 104 -13.32 -0.10 -0.19
C GLY A 104 -12.70 0.73 0.95
N ARG A 105 -11.82 0.13 1.77
CA ARG A 105 -11.13 0.85 2.85
C ARG A 105 -9.68 1.19 2.49
N PHE A 106 -9.11 0.47 1.54
CA PHE A 106 -7.77 0.71 1.01
C PHE A 106 -7.86 1.16 -0.45
N ALA A 107 -7.07 2.17 -0.80
CA ALA A 107 -6.97 2.66 -2.17
C ALA A 107 -6.35 1.59 -3.10
N LEU A 108 -5.46 0.75 -2.57
CA LEU A 108 -4.80 -0.32 -3.31
C LEU A 108 -4.46 -1.49 -2.38
N LEU A 109 -4.72 -2.72 -2.82
CA LEU A 109 -4.27 -3.95 -2.18
C LEU A 109 -3.09 -4.50 -2.97
N HIS A 110 -1.90 -4.58 -2.34
CA HIS A 110 -0.66 -4.95 -3.04
C HIS A 110 -0.44 -6.45 -3.13
N ALA A 111 -0.91 -7.20 -2.15
CA ALA A 111 -0.53 -8.60 -1.96
C ALA A 111 -1.69 -9.56 -2.25
N VAL A 112 -2.23 -9.51 -3.49
CA VAL A 112 -3.17 -10.54 -3.96
C VAL A 112 -2.35 -11.69 -4.53
N GLU A 113 -2.24 -12.77 -3.76
CA GLU A 113 -1.36 -13.90 -4.01
C GLU A 113 -2.08 -15.21 -4.35
N ARG A 114 -3.41 -15.22 -4.27
CA ARG A 114 -4.25 -16.41 -4.45
C ARG A 114 -5.57 -16.07 -5.13
N LEU A 115 -6.01 -16.95 -6.02
CA LEU A 115 -7.26 -16.76 -6.76
C LEU A 115 -8.51 -16.84 -5.87
N ASP A 116 -8.53 -17.68 -4.83
CA ASP A 116 -9.67 -17.75 -3.92
C ASP A 116 -9.86 -16.45 -3.10
N VAL A 117 -8.76 -15.75 -2.78
CA VAL A 117 -8.82 -14.41 -2.18
C VAL A 117 -9.34 -13.38 -3.19
N ALA A 118 -8.87 -13.46 -4.45
CA ALA A 118 -9.34 -12.59 -5.52
C ALA A 118 -10.85 -12.77 -5.80
N GLU A 119 -11.34 -14.00 -5.83
CA GLU A 119 -12.78 -14.32 -5.99
C GLU A 119 -13.64 -13.72 -4.86
N ARG A 120 -13.14 -13.80 -3.62
CA ARG A 120 -13.83 -13.19 -2.46
C ARG A 120 -13.81 -11.67 -2.53
N LEU A 121 -12.69 -11.08 -2.95
CA LEU A 121 -12.55 -9.64 -3.16
C LEU A 121 -13.50 -9.15 -4.25
N ASP A 122 -13.56 -9.84 -5.40
CA ASP A 122 -14.48 -9.53 -6.49
C ASP A 122 -15.92 -9.50 -6.01
N ARG A 123 -16.35 -10.58 -5.34
CA ARG A 123 -17.71 -10.68 -4.80
C ARG A 123 -18.01 -9.53 -3.85
N ALA A 124 -17.14 -9.28 -2.88
CA ALA A 124 -17.35 -8.24 -1.88
C ALA A 124 -17.33 -6.83 -2.48
N ALA A 125 -16.53 -6.58 -3.53
CA ALA A 125 -16.50 -5.32 -4.25
C ALA A 125 -17.79 -5.10 -5.04
N ARG A 126 -18.27 -6.12 -5.76
CA ARG A 126 -19.55 -6.07 -6.48
C ARG A 126 -20.74 -5.88 -5.56
N GLU A 127 -20.79 -6.57 -4.42
CA GLU A 127 -21.83 -6.39 -3.39
C GLU A 127 -21.89 -4.93 -2.88
N ARG A 128 -20.79 -4.19 -2.95
CA ARG A 128 -20.69 -2.77 -2.56
C ARG A 128 -20.83 -1.79 -3.72
N GLY A 129 -20.98 -2.28 -4.94
CA GLY A 129 -21.04 -1.44 -6.14
C GLY A 129 -19.75 -0.67 -6.44
N ILE A 130 -18.58 -1.21 -6.04
CA ILE A 130 -17.28 -0.57 -6.26
C ILE A 130 -16.35 -1.47 -7.06
N THR A 131 -15.28 -0.88 -7.59
CA THR A 131 -14.16 -1.60 -8.19
C THR A 131 -12.91 -1.43 -7.32
N GLN A 132 -12.39 -2.52 -6.74
CA GLN A 132 -11.20 -2.51 -5.90
C GLN A 132 -9.93 -2.62 -6.75
N ARG A 133 -9.00 -1.66 -6.58
CA ARG A 133 -7.68 -1.73 -7.22
C ARG A 133 -6.80 -2.74 -6.50
N VAL A 134 -6.07 -3.56 -7.27
CA VAL A 134 -5.20 -4.60 -6.74
C VAL A 134 -3.91 -4.72 -7.55
N LEU A 135 -2.84 -5.23 -6.90
CA LEU A 135 -1.66 -5.77 -7.56
C LEU A 135 -1.61 -7.28 -7.30
N LEU A 136 -1.02 -8.02 -8.23
CA LEU A 136 -0.77 -9.45 -8.06
C LEU A 136 0.63 -9.65 -7.49
N GLU A 137 0.72 -10.31 -6.35
CA GLU A 137 2.02 -10.63 -5.73
C GLU A 137 2.66 -11.81 -6.45
N VAL A 138 3.92 -11.64 -6.85
CA VAL A 138 4.70 -12.62 -7.60
C VAL A 138 5.92 -13.04 -6.80
N ASN A 139 6.08 -14.33 -6.60
CA ASN A 139 7.27 -14.92 -5.98
C ASN A 139 8.38 -15.12 -7.02
N VAL A 140 9.14 -14.06 -7.27
CA VAL A 140 10.25 -14.07 -8.24
C VAL A 140 11.48 -14.84 -7.75
N ALA A 141 11.64 -15.02 -6.44
CA ALA A 141 12.77 -15.73 -5.86
C ALA A 141 12.60 -17.24 -5.90
N GLY A 142 11.38 -17.75 -6.14
CA GLY A 142 11.08 -19.19 -6.13
C GLY A 142 11.20 -19.85 -4.76
N GLU A 143 11.32 -19.08 -3.69
CA GLU A 143 11.41 -19.61 -2.33
C GLU A 143 10.06 -20.18 -1.90
N THR A 144 10.04 -21.42 -1.46
CA THR A 144 8.80 -22.13 -1.05
C THR A 144 8.13 -21.54 0.18
N THR A 145 8.86 -20.75 0.96
CA THR A 145 8.37 -20.06 2.16
C THR A 145 7.79 -18.68 1.88
N LYS A 146 7.97 -18.14 0.66
CA LYS A 146 7.44 -16.83 0.25
C LYS A 146 6.08 -16.97 -0.41
N HIS A 147 5.27 -15.96 -0.19
CA HIS A 147 3.95 -15.78 -0.80
C HIS A 147 4.07 -15.32 -2.26
N GLY A 148 2.98 -15.40 -3.01
CA GLY A 148 2.88 -14.91 -4.38
C GLY A 148 2.66 -16.01 -5.42
N PHE A 149 2.11 -15.60 -6.57
CA PHE A 149 1.99 -16.45 -7.74
C PHE A 149 3.37 -16.79 -8.31
N ARG A 150 3.50 -17.97 -8.91
CA ARG A 150 4.72 -18.31 -9.65
C ARG A 150 4.79 -17.48 -10.93
N PRO A 151 5.98 -17.07 -11.38
CA PRO A 151 6.13 -16.36 -12.66
C PRO A 151 5.49 -17.10 -13.83
N ASP A 152 5.65 -18.43 -13.89
CA ASP A 152 5.15 -19.29 -14.97
C ASP A 152 3.62 -19.32 -15.02
N ASP A 153 2.93 -19.11 -13.91
CA ASP A 153 1.47 -19.16 -13.80
C ASP A 153 0.80 -17.81 -14.13
N LEU A 154 1.58 -16.72 -14.25
CA LEU A 154 1.04 -15.36 -14.33
C LEU A 154 0.10 -15.13 -15.51
N VAL A 155 0.37 -15.69 -16.67
CA VAL A 155 -0.47 -15.52 -17.86
C VAL A 155 -1.87 -16.05 -17.57
N SER A 156 -1.96 -17.29 -17.07
CA SER A 156 -3.24 -17.92 -16.74
C SER A 156 -3.96 -17.19 -15.58
N VAL A 157 -3.21 -16.70 -14.61
CA VAL A 157 -3.76 -15.90 -13.50
C VAL A 157 -4.37 -14.61 -14.01
N VAL A 158 -3.67 -13.86 -14.88
CA VAL A 158 -4.16 -12.58 -15.45
C VAL A 158 -5.42 -12.82 -16.29
N GLU A 159 -5.45 -13.88 -17.10
CA GLU A 159 -6.65 -14.25 -17.86
C GLU A 159 -7.85 -14.50 -16.95
N ARG A 160 -7.66 -15.26 -15.87
CA ARG A 160 -8.72 -15.50 -14.89
C ARG A 160 -9.15 -14.22 -14.15
N MET A 161 -8.20 -13.32 -13.83
CA MET A 161 -8.49 -12.03 -13.22
C MET A 161 -9.36 -11.14 -14.11
N GLY A 162 -9.27 -11.30 -15.45
CA GLY A 162 -10.12 -10.60 -16.41
C GLY A 162 -11.62 -10.85 -16.27
N ALA A 163 -12.02 -11.96 -15.63
CA ALA A 163 -13.42 -12.29 -15.32
C ALA A 163 -13.96 -11.59 -14.07
N PHE A 164 -13.11 -10.97 -13.26
CA PHE A 164 -13.50 -10.35 -11.99
C PHE A 164 -13.88 -8.86 -12.17
N ALA A 165 -15.15 -8.61 -12.46
CA ALA A 165 -15.67 -7.25 -12.73
C ALA A 165 -15.54 -6.28 -11.53
N GLY A 166 -15.49 -6.79 -10.31
CA GLY A 166 -15.29 -6.01 -9.09
C GLY A 166 -13.81 -5.67 -8.80
N LEU A 167 -12.86 -6.15 -9.63
CA LEU A 167 -11.44 -5.91 -9.42
C LEU A 167 -10.83 -5.15 -10.62
N ARG A 168 -9.83 -4.32 -10.30
CA ARG A 168 -8.98 -3.69 -11.30
C ARG A 168 -7.52 -4.02 -10.99
N VAL A 169 -6.94 -4.92 -11.75
CA VAL A 169 -5.51 -5.24 -11.67
C VAL A 169 -4.72 -4.10 -12.30
N LEU A 170 -3.86 -3.44 -11.50
CA LEU A 170 -3.01 -2.34 -11.96
C LEU A 170 -1.60 -2.77 -12.34
N GLY A 171 -1.18 -3.97 -11.94
CA GLY A 171 0.16 -4.47 -12.20
C GLY A 171 0.56 -5.56 -11.22
N LEU A 172 1.85 -5.69 -11.03
CA LEU A 172 2.47 -6.72 -10.20
C LEU A 172 3.14 -6.11 -8.97
N MET A 173 3.25 -6.90 -7.91
CA MET A 173 4.05 -6.61 -6.73
C MET A 173 5.04 -7.74 -6.50
N THR A 174 6.22 -7.42 -6.05
CA THR A 174 7.19 -8.43 -5.60
C THR A 174 8.04 -7.89 -4.47
N ILE A 175 8.49 -8.79 -3.62
CA ILE A 175 9.51 -8.50 -2.62
C ILE A 175 10.80 -9.14 -3.15
N PRO A 176 11.81 -8.32 -3.51
CA PRO A 176 13.08 -8.85 -4.02
C PRO A 176 13.78 -9.72 -2.96
N PRO A 177 14.68 -10.64 -3.40
CA PRO A 177 15.46 -11.48 -2.50
C PRO A 177 16.44 -10.67 -1.64
#